data_429973ae188ea2495fbe3ef2b09a8ba4
#
_entry.id   429973ae188ea2495fbe3ef2b09a8ba4
#
_cell.length_a   1.000
_cell.length_b   1.000
_cell.length_c   1.000
_cell.angle_alpha   90.00
_cell.angle_beta   90.00
_cell.angle_gamma   90.00
#
_symmetry.space_group_name_H-M   'P 1'
#
loop_
_entity.id
_entity.type
_entity.pdbx_description
1 polymer ?
#
loop_
_entity_poly.entity_id
_entity_poly.type
_entity_poly.pdbx_seq_one_letter_code
_entity_poly.pdbx_strand_id
1 'polypeptide(L)'
;VAAVALFLVAVAGYALLVHTSPQYYWTQIDTAVYRGGGIAVRNQPAMLYSLELGPAKLPFIYTPFAALLFAAGSSASFATWQVGLAVLTIGLLPVVAYLSLGLAGRPAGLARAAAAFAIAAVGLWLEPVAMTLFFGQINLVLLALVVGDLALPDRFKGKGIGIGLAAGIKLTPLIFIPYLLFTRRVRAAAVSALTFAVTVGLGFALLPRASAVYWGGKFARLGSRSFHLDDQSLHGVILRLTHAGPDAHAYWLVVAVVVGIAGFATAILASRRGHELLGLVVCAATGLLVSPISWSHHYVYVIPALALAAYGPRRLGYRILSVALVVGLFGWWPVPIGSQGGYDPQAPLLPRGWLLLAPNRGNHRTTVEFTWRGLDLIVGNYYVLTLLVFIAATACALAATESWKPVIVMLRMRGQRRDGRRGGEVSGHVRSMWR
;
A
#
# COMPACT_ATOMS: atom_id res chain seq x y z
N VAL A 1 -12.88 2.49 -25.06
CA VAL A 1 -13.72 1.28 -25.16
C VAL A 1 -12.91 0.04 -24.80
N ALA A 2 -11.81 -0.31 -25.50
CA ALA A 2 -11.07 -1.57 -25.29
C ALA A 2 -10.57 -1.77 -23.83
N ALA A 3 -10.04 -0.72 -23.18
CA ALA A 3 -9.57 -0.83 -21.80
C ALA A 3 -10.70 -1.08 -20.78
N VAL A 4 -11.87 -0.50 -21.00
CA VAL A 4 -13.07 -0.77 -20.19
C VAL A 4 -13.54 -2.21 -20.40
N ALA A 5 -13.59 -2.67 -21.67
CA ALA A 5 -13.92 -4.06 -21.97
C ALA A 5 -12.96 -5.05 -21.29
N LEU A 6 -11.65 -4.79 -21.35
CA LEU A 6 -10.64 -5.59 -20.66
C LEU A 6 -10.90 -5.66 -19.15
N PHE A 7 -11.21 -4.51 -18.53
CA PHE A 7 -11.53 -4.48 -17.09
C PHE A 7 -12.80 -5.27 -16.76
N LEU A 8 -13.85 -5.13 -17.58
CA LEU A 8 -15.09 -5.89 -17.38
C LEU A 8 -14.87 -7.40 -17.55
N VAL A 9 -14.05 -7.81 -18.53
CA VAL A 9 -13.65 -9.23 -18.70
C VAL A 9 -12.87 -9.72 -17.47
N ALA A 10 -11.94 -8.92 -16.94
CA ALA A 10 -11.20 -9.27 -15.73
C ALA A 10 -12.13 -9.43 -14.51
N VAL A 11 -13.12 -8.54 -14.35
CA VAL A 11 -14.15 -8.62 -13.30
C VAL A 11 -15.03 -9.85 -13.48
N ALA A 12 -15.49 -10.12 -14.69
CA ALA A 12 -16.31 -11.30 -14.98
C ALA A 12 -15.55 -12.61 -14.71
N GLY A 13 -14.26 -12.66 -15.08
CA GLY A 13 -13.39 -13.79 -14.78
C GLY A 13 -13.22 -14.02 -13.27
N TYR A 14 -13.00 -12.93 -12.49
CA TYR A 14 -12.95 -13.02 -11.02
C TYR A 14 -14.28 -13.49 -10.42
N ALA A 15 -15.40 -12.93 -10.88
CA ALA A 15 -16.74 -13.32 -10.42
C ALA A 15 -17.05 -14.79 -10.72
N LEU A 16 -16.65 -15.29 -11.90
CA LEU A 16 -16.78 -16.70 -12.26
C LEU A 16 -15.95 -17.59 -11.34
N LEU A 17 -14.70 -17.20 -11.04
CA LEU A 17 -13.84 -17.92 -10.13
C LEU A 17 -14.43 -18.01 -8.71
N VAL A 18 -14.99 -16.91 -8.20
CA VAL A 18 -15.69 -16.89 -6.91
C VAL A 18 -16.94 -17.77 -6.96
N HIS A 19 -17.72 -17.71 -8.05
CA HIS A 19 -18.96 -18.49 -8.19
C HIS A 19 -18.69 -20.00 -8.24
N THR A 20 -17.65 -20.43 -8.95
CA THR A 20 -17.31 -21.85 -9.11
C THR A 20 -16.59 -22.44 -7.90
N SER A 21 -15.89 -21.63 -7.12
CA SER A 21 -15.04 -22.09 -6.02
C SER A 21 -15.04 -21.12 -4.83
N PRO A 22 -16.23 -20.78 -4.26
CA PRO A 22 -16.34 -19.74 -3.23
C PRO A 22 -15.52 -20.07 -1.96
N GLN A 23 -15.39 -21.34 -1.61
CA GLN A 23 -14.61 -21.79 -0.46
C GLN A 23 -13.13 -21.40 -0.53
N TYR A 24 -12.58 -21.18 -1.71
CA TYR A 24 -11.19 -20.78 -1.91
C TYR A 24 -10.99 -19.28 -2.15
N TYR A 25 -12.06 -18.55 -2.52
CA TYR A 25 -11.93 -17.18 -3.03
C TYR A 25 -12.86 -16.16 -2.38
N TRP A 26 -13.68 -16.58 -1.38
CA TRP A 26 -14.70 -15.71 -0.78
C TRP A 26 -14.96 -16.03 0.70
N THR A 27 -13.95 -15.88 1.56
CA THR A 27 -14.14 -16.14 3.01
C THR A 27 -14.82 -14.99 3.74
N GLN A 28 -14.55 -13.74 3.35
CA GLN A 28 -15.16 -12.52 3.88
C GLN A 28 -15.10 -12.39 5.42
N ILE A 29 -14.06 -12.95 6.03
CA ILE A 29 -13.93 -12.99 7.49
C ILE A 29 -13.83 -11.60 8.10
N ASP A 30 -13.16 -10.66 7.42
CA ASP A 30 -13.02 -9.29 7.92
C ASP A 30 -14.30 -8.49 7.76
N THR A 31 -15.07 -8.73 6.68
CA THR A 31 -16.43 -8.18 6.55
C THR A 31 -17.31 -8.59 7.71
N ALA A 32 -17.20 -9.85 8.19
CA ALA A 32 -17.93 -10.32 9.35
C ALA A 32 -17.49 -9.59 10.63
N VAL A 33 -16.19 -9.33 10.79
CA VAL A 33 -15.63 -8.56 11.91
C VAL A 33 -16.13 -7.10 11.87
N TYR A 34 -16.16 -6.46 10.70
CA TYR A 34 -16.64 -5.08 10.56
C TYR A 34 -18.11 -4.96 10.95
N ARG A 35 -18.96 -5.81 10.36
CA ARG A 35 -20.38 -5.82 10.68
C ARG A 35 -20.62 -6.20 12.15
N GLY A 36 -19.91 -7.21 12.66
CA GLY A 36 -19.97 -7.63 14.06
C GLY A 36 -19.55 -6.52 15.04
N GLY A 37 -18.47 -5.80 14.71
CA GLY A 37 -18.05 -4.62 15.48
C GLY A 37 -19.09 -3.51 15.48
N GLY A 38 -19.73 -3.25 14.34
CA GLY A 38 -20.84 -2.29 14.23
C GLY A 38 -22.07 -2.72 15.07
N ILE A 39 -22.41 -3.99 15.08
CA ILE A 39 -23.48 -4.55 15.93
C ILE A 39 -23.11 -4.42 17.41
N ALA A 40 -21.85 -4.71 17.77
CA ALA A 40 -21.35 -4.58 19.15
C ALA A 40 -21.46 -3.15 19.66
N VAL A 41 -21.16 -2.16 18.83
CA VAL A 41 -21.33 -0.72 19.16
C VAL A 41 -22.77 -0.38 19.49
N ARG A 42 -23.73 -0.95 18.79
CA ARG A 42 -25.17 -0.68 19.02
C ARG A 42 -25.73 -1.38 20.26
N ASN A 43 -25.25 -2.60 20.55
CA ASN A 43 -25.86 -3.44 21.58
C ASN A 43 -25.02 -3.51 22.86
N GLN A 44 -23.69 -3.55 22.75
CA GLN A 44 -22.76 -3.79 23.86
C GLN A 44 -21.45 -2.99 23.67
N PRO A 45 -21.49 -1.65 23.58
CA PRO A 45 -20.33 -0.85 23.19
C PRO A 45 -19.11 -1.02 24.11
N ALA A 46 -19.32 -1.28 25.39
CA ALA A 46 -18.26 -1.51 26.37
C ALA A 46 -17.48 -2.82 26.12
N MET A 47 -18.09 -3.79 25.46
CA MET A 47 -17.53 -5.11 25.20
C MET A 47 -16.83 -5.22 23.82
N LEU A 48 -16.81 -4.15 23.01
CA LEU A 48 -16.31 -4.14 21.62
C LEU A 48 -14.99 -4.90 21.45
N TYR A 49 -14.04 -4.71 22.37
CA TYR A 49 -12.71 -5.30 22.30
C TYR A 49 -12.54 -6.62 23.06
N SER A 50 -13.58 -7.11 23.69
CA SER A 50 -13.59 -8.41 24.40
C SER A 50 -14.36 -9.48 23.63
N LEU A 51 -15.18 -9.10 22.65
CA LEU A 51 -15.99 -10.02 21.87
C LEU A 51 -15.16 -10.72 20.80
N GLU A 52 -15.49 -11.98 20.56
CA GLU A 52 -15.08 -12.74 19.39
C GLU A 52 -16.15 -12.59 18.30
N LEU A 53 -15.76 -12.09 17.14
CA LEU A 53 -16.66 -11.68 16.07
C LEU A 53 -16.58 -12.62 14.86
N GLY A 54 -17.73 -12.83 14.23
CA GLY A 54 -17.83 -13.63 13.02
C GLY A 54 -17.59 -15.12 13.21
N PRO A 55 -17.74 -15.93 12.15
CA PRO A 55 -17.53 -17.38 12.21
C PRO A 55 -16.11 -17.79 12.61
N ALA A 56 -15.11 -16.97 12.26
CA ALA A 56 -13.70 -17.20 12.60
C ALA A 56 -13.32 -16.79 14.04
N LYS A 57 -14.28 -16.28 14.83
CA LYS A 57 -14.08 -15.84 16.22
C LYS A 57 -12.90 -14.88 16.38
N LEU A 58 -12.82 -13.87 15.52
CA LEU A 58 -11.73 -12.89 15.52
C LEU A 58 -12.04 -11.71 16.44
N PRO A 59 -11.02 -11.13 17.11
CA PRO A 59 -11.21 -9.91 17.88
C PRO A 59 -11.39 -8.69 16.96
N PHE A 60 -12.10 -7.67 17.43
CA PHE A 60 -12.10 -6.36 16.80
C PHE A 60 -10.75 -5.66 17.07
N ILE A 61 -10.04 -5.26 16.00
CA ILE A 61 -8.70 -4.67 16.10
C ILE A 61 -8.61 -3.25 15.53
N TYR A 62 -9.70 -2.73 14.99
CA TYR A 62 -9.79 -1.38 14.42
C TYR A 62 -10.04 -0.33 15.51
N THR A 63 -9.90 0.94 15.14
CA THR A 63 -10.16 2.06 16.06
C THR A 63 -11.63 2.14 16.49
N PRO A 64 -11.94 2.80 17.61
CA PRO A 64 -13.33 3.06 18.00
C PRO A 64 -14.11 3.85 16.93
N PHE A 65 -13.45 4.79 16.25
CA PHE A 65 -14.05 5.53 15.14
C PHE A 65 -14.46 4.63 13.98
N ALA A 66 -13.63 3.65 13.60
CA ALA A 66 -14.01 2.68 12.59
C ALA A 66 -15.26 1.88 12.99
N ALA A 67 -15.36 1.49 14.24
CA ALA A 67 -16.55 0.79 14.75
C ALA A 67 -17.81 1.64 14.65
N LEU A 68 -17.73 2.97 14.91
CA LEU A 68 -18.85 3.91 14.71
C LEU A 68 -19.28 3.95 13.23
N LEU A 69 -18.31 4.00 12.30
CA LEU A 69 -18.62 3.96 10.86
C LEU A 69 -19.31 2.66 10.47
N PHE A 70 -18.84 1.53 11.00
CA PHE A 70 -19.43 0.22 10.73
C PHE A 70 -20.80 0.06 11.37
N ALA A 71 -21.07 0.73 12.50
CA ALA A 71 -22.37 0.73 13.15
C ALA A 71 -23.47 1.34 12.25
N ALA A 72 -23.15 2.36 11.44
CA ALA A 72 -24.10 2.99 10.55
C ALA A 72 -24.73 2.03 9.53
N GLY A 73 -23.95 1.03 9.04
CA GLY A 73 -24.43 0.02 8.10
C GLY A 73 -24.79 -1.32 8.71
N SER A 74 -24.62 -1.51 10.03
CA SER A 74 -24.66 -2.84 10.66
C SER A 74 -26.03 -3.51 10.66
N SER A 75 -27.12 -2.76 10.40
CA SER A 75 -28.48 -3.31 10.21
C SER A 75 -28.67 -4.03 8.88
N ALA A 76 -27.85 -3.75 7.88
CA ALA A 76 -27.91 -4.46 6.59
C ALA A 76 -27.51 -5.93 6.74
N SER A 77 -27.98 -6.77 5.80
CA SER A 77 -27.65 -8.19 5.80
C SER A 77 -26.14 -8.41 5.58
N PHE A 78 -25.62 -9.56 6.00
CA PHE A 78 -24.21 -9.89 5.76
C PHE A 78 -23.90 -9.96 4.26
N ALA A 79 -24.79 -10.52 3.46
CA ALA A 79 -24.65 -10.55 1.99
C ALA A 79 -24.55 -9.13 1.39
N THR A 80 -25.34 -8.17 1.91
CA THR A 80 -25.28 -6.78 1.47
C THR A 80 -23.89 -6.17 1.76
N TRP A 81 -23.31 -6.46 2.92
CA TRP A 81 -21.96 -6.03 3.27
C TRP A 81 -20.90 -6.64 2.35
N GLN A 82 -20.98 -7.96 2.12
CA GLN A 82 -20.04 -8.68 1.24
C GLN A 82 -20.05 -8.10 -0.18
N VAL A 83 -21.22 -8.02 -0.79
CA VAL A 83 -21.35 -7.53 -2.16
C VAL A 83 -21.02 -6.05 -2.24
N GLY A 84 -21.51 -5.24 -1.31
CA GLY A 84 -21.27 -3.81 -1.27
C GLY A 84 -19.78 -3.47 -1.16
N LEU A 85 -19.05 -4.15 -0.28
CA LEU A 85 -17.62 -3.92 -0.10
C LEU A 85 -16.79 -4.42 -1.30
N ALA A 86 -17.19 -5.52 -1.93
CA ALA A 86 -16.55 -6.02 -3.14
C ALA A 86 -16.77 -5.06 -4.33
N VAL A 87 -18.00 -4.62 -4.56
CA VAL A 87 -18.32 -3.65 -5.62
C VAL A 87 -17.57 -2.33 -5.39
N LEU A 88 -17.53 -1.84 -4.15
CA LEU A 88 -16.77 -0.64 -3.79
C LEU A 88 -15.26 -0.84 -4.06
N THR A 89 -14.68 -1.96 -3.63
CA THR A 89 -13.27 -2.30 -3.85
C THR A 89 -12.93 -2.36 -5.33
N ILE A 90 -13.73 -3.07 -6.13
CA ILE A 90 -13.52 -3.18 -7.59
C ILE A 90 -13.68 -1.81 -8.26
N GLY A 91 -14.70 -1.04 -7.88
CA GLY A 91 -14.95 0.30 -8.44
C GLY A 91 -13.86 1.32 -8.10
N LEU A 92 -13.19 1.18 -6.96
CA LEU A 92 -12.08 2.06 -6.56
C LEU A 92 -10.78 1.76 -7.32
N LEU A 93 -10.59 0.59 -7.90
CA LEU A 93 -9.36 0.26 -8.64
C LEU A 93 -9.06 1.25 -9.78
N PRO A 94 -9.98 1.49 -10.75
CA PRO A 94 -9.71 2.47 -11.80
C PRO A 94 -9.60 3.90 -11.28
N VAL A 95 -10.28 4.26 -10.18
CA VAL A 95 -10.17 5.57 -9.55
C VAL A 95 -8.77 5.77 -8.97
N VAL A 96 -8.27 4.83 -8.17
CA VAL A 96 -6.92 4.88 -7.60
C VAL A 96 -5.86 4.90 -8.70
N ALA A 97 -6.00 4.07 -9.74
CA ALA A 97 -5.10 4.06 -10.88
C ALA A 97 -5.10 5.41 -11.61
N TYR A 98 -6.29 6.00 -11.84
CA TYR A 98 -6.43 7.31 -12.48
C TYR A 98 -5.74 8.42 -11.68
N LEU A 99 -5.94 8.46 -10.37
CA LEU A 99 -5.32 9.44 -9.48
C LEU A 99 -3.80 9.24 -9.41
N SER A 100 -3.33 8.00 -9.34
CA SER A 100 -1.90 7.65 -9.35
C SER A 100 -1.21 8.11 -10.64
N LEU A 101 -1.85 7.92 -11.80
CA LEU A 101 -1.37 8.46 -13.07
C LEU A 101 -1.28 9.98 -13.08
N GLY A 102 -2.19 10.66 -12.37
CA GLY A 102 -2.11 12.11 -12.16
C GLY A 102 -0.89 12.52 -11.35
N LEU A 103 -0.61 11.82 -10.27
CA LEU A 103 0.61 12.02 -9.47
C LEU A 103 1.89 11.71 -10.25
N ALA A 104 1.82 10.86 -11.29
CA ALA A 104 2.90 10.64 -12.25
C ALA A 104 3.00 11.74 -13.33
N GLY A 105 2.21 12.82 -13.23
CA GLY A 105 2.24 13.93 -14.18
C GLY A 105 1.47 13.69 -15.49
N ARG A 106 0.61 12.68 -15.56
CA ARG A 106 -0.19 12.42 -16.77
C ARG A 106 -1.40 13.37 -16.81
N PRO A 107 -1.62 14.07 -17.94
CA PRO A 107 -2.74 14.99 -18.06
C PRO A 107 -4.08 14.26 -17.96
N ALA A 108 -5.10 14.95 -17.45
CA ALA A 108 -6.46 14.45 -17.44
C ALA A 108 -6.99 14.23 -18.87
N GLY A 109 -7.87 13.23 -19.04
CA GLY A 109 -8.49 12.94 -20.32
C GLY A 109 -8.68 11.45 -20.57
N LEU A 110 -9.21 11.13 -21.75
CA LEU A 110 -9.58 9.75 -22.13
C LEU A 110 -8.38 8.79 -22.13
N ALA A 111 -7.20 9.25 -22.56
CA ALA A 111 -5.99 8.41 -22.56
C ALA A 111 -5.59 7.98 -21.14
N ARG A 112 -5.66 8.92 -20.15
CA ARG A 112 -5.41 8.60 -18.73
C ARG A 112 -6.49 7.69 -18.17
N ALA A 113 -7.76 7.89 -18.53
CA ALA A 113 -8.85 7.01 -18.14
C ALA A 113 -8.68 5.60 -18.71
N ALA A 114 -8.35 5.46 -19.99
CA ALA A 114 -8.08 4.17 -20.62
C ALA A 114 -6.91 3.44 -19.93
N ALA A 115 -5.82 4.15 -19.65
CA ALA A 115 -4.68 3.59 -18.92
C ALA A 115 -5.07 3.16 -17.49
N ALA A 116 -5.93 3.92 -16.81
CA ALA A 116 -6.41 3.58 -15.48
C ALA A 116 -7.25 2.29 -15.48
N PHE A 117 -8.13 2.10 -16.46
CA PHE A 117 -8.88 0.85 -16.59
C PHE A 117 -7.98 -0.35 -16.94
N ALA A 118 -6.96 -0.16 -17.78
CA ALA A 118 -5.99 -1.21 -18.09
C ALA A 118 -5.18 -1.61 -16.83
N ILE A 119 -4.71 -0.62 -16.05
CA ILE A 119 -4.04 -0.87 -14.77
C ILE A 119 -4.98 -1.58 -13.79
N ALA A 120 -6.24 -1.16 -13.71
CA ALA A 120 -7.24 -1.79 -12.85
C ALA A 120 -7.52 -3.24 -13.23
N ALA A 121 -7.58 -3.54 -14.54
CA ALA A 121 -7.75 -4.90 -15.04
C ALA A 121 -6.61 -5.83 -14.60
N VAL A 122 -5.36 -5.39 -14.76
CA VAL A 122 -4.19 -6.14 -14.27
C VAL A 122 -4.17 -6.17 -12.75
N GLY A 123 -4.45 -5.03 -12.12
CA GLY A 123 -4.42 -4.85 -10.67
C GLY A 123 -5.38 -5.78 -9.91
N LEU A 124 -6.52 -6.11 -10.50
CA LEU A 124 -7.49 -7.05 -9.93
C LEU A 124 -6.89 -8.46 -9.73
N TRP A 125 -5.92 -8.84 -10.57
CA TRP A 125 -5.23 -10.13 -10.54
C TRP A 125 -3.87 -10.07 -9.84
N LEU A 126 -3.60 -9.01 -9.08
CA LEU A 126 -2.47 -8.97 -8.15
C LEU A 126 -2.90 -9.51 -6.80
N GLU A 127 -2.05 -10.35 -6.19
CA GLU A 127 -2.37 -11.07 -4.95
C GLU A 127 -2.87 -10.12 -3.82
N PRO A 128 -2.26 -8.95 -3.54
CA PRO A 128 -2.75 -8.07 -2.48
C PRO A 128 -4.19 -7.56 -2.70
N VAL A 129 -4.60 -7.39 -3.95
CA VAL A 129 -5.97 -6.98 -4.31
C VAL A 129 -6.92 -8.16 -4.22
N ALA A 130 -6.53 -9.31 -4.77
CA ALA A 130 -7.30 -10.54 -4.70
C ALA A 130 -7.55 -10.96 -3.25
N MET A 131 -6.53 -10.88 -2.38
CA MET A 131 -6.67 -11.18 -0.94
C MET A 131 -7.48 -10.11 -0.20
N THR A 132 -7.43 -8.85 -0.63
CA THR A 132 -8.34 -7.80 -0.11
C THR A 132 -9.81 -8.16 -0.39
N LEU A 133 -10.12 -8.65 -1.59
CA LEU A 133 -11.47 -9.12 -1.95
C LEU A 133 -11.83 -10.42 -1.22
N PHE A 134 -10.90 -11.36 -1.14
CA PHE A 134 -11.07 -12.65 -0.47
C PHE A 134 -11.48 -12.49 1.00
N PHE A 135 -10.79 -11.64 1.75
CA PHE A 135 -11.08 -11.38 3.16
C PHE A 135 -12.22 -10.36 3.36
N GLY A 136 -12.56 -9.58 2.34
CA GLY A 136 -13.50 -8.47 2.45
C GLY A 136 -12.91 -7.29 3.23
N GLN A 137 -11.69 -6.86 2.87
CA GLN A 137 -10.93 -5.83 3.54
C GLN A 137 -11.22 -4.41 3.01
N ILE A 138 -11.14 -3.42 3.91
CA ILE A 138 -11.37 -1.99 3.60
C ILE A 138 -10.15 -1.30 2.95
N ASN A 139 -9.09 -2.01 2.64
CA ASN A 139 -7.79 -1.46 2.26
C ASN A 139 -7.84 -0.54 1.03
N LEU A 140 -8.66 -0.87 0.01
CA LEU A 140 -8.82 -0.02 -1.18
C LEU A 140 -9.50 1.31 -0.86
N VAL A 141 -10.40 1.35 0.13
CA VAL A 141 -11.00 2.60 0.61
C VAL A 141 -9.94 3.48 1.25
N LEU A 142 -9.10 2.91 2.12
CA LEU A 142 -8.00 3.64 2.75
C LEU A 142 -7.00 4.15 1.71
N LEU A 143 -6.63 3.30 0.74
CA LEU A 143 -5.77 3.69 -0.37
C LEU A 143 -6.36 4.83 -1.19
N ALA A 144 -7.65 4.76 -1.51
CA ALA A 144 -8.35 5.81 -2.27
C ALA A 144 -8.38 7.14 -1.51
N LEU A 145 -8.58 7.12 -0.19
CA LEU A 145 -8.51 8.31 0.66
C LEU A 145 -7.11 8.93 0.65
N VAL A 146 -6.05 8.11 0.79
CA VAL A 146 -4.65 8.59 0.78
C VAL A 146 -4.25 9.14 -0.58
N VAL A 147 -4.45 8.35 -1.65
CA VAL A 147 -4.07 8.76 -3.01
C VAL A 147 -4.92 9.95 -3.49
N GLY A 148 -6.21 9.96 -3.15
CA GLY A 148 -7.13 11.06 -3.46
C GLY A 148 -6.68 12.36 -2.80
N ASP A 149 -6.35 12.32 -1.53
CA ASP A 149 -5.86 13.47 -0.78
C ASP A 149 -4.53 14.00 -1.36
N LEU A 150 -3.56 13.14 -1.61
CA LEU A 150 -2.28 13.55 -2.21
C LEU A 150 -2.45 14.13 -3.62
N ALA A 151 -3.45 13.67 -4.38
CA ALA A 151 -3.76 14.17 -5.72
C ALA A 151 -4.44 15.55 -5.72
N LEU A 152 -4.95 16.02 -4.58
CA LEU A 152 -5.53 17.36 -4.46
C LEU A 152 -4.43 18.43 -4.61
N PRO A 153 -4.76 19.59 -5.23
CA PRO A 153 -3.82 20.72 -5.30
C PRO A 153 -3.43 21.21 -3.89
N ASP A 154 -2.17 21.63 -3.72
CA ASP A 154 -1.68 22.08 -2.39
C ASP A 154 -2.43 23.33 -1.89
N ARG A 155 -3.05 24.13 -2.78
CA ARG A 155 -3.91 25.28 -2.41
C ARG A 155 -5.27 24.87 -1.83
N PHE A 156 -5.73 23.63 -2.04
CA PHE A 156 -7.03 23.19 -1.55
C PHE A 156 -7.04 23.09 -0.02
N LYS A 157 -7.93 23.84 0.63
CA LYS A 157 -7.96 23.95 2.10
C LYS A 157 -8.24 22.61 2.81
N GLY A 158 -9.01 21.71 2.18
CA GLY A 158 -9.37 20.41 2.71
C GLY A 158 -8.32 19.31 2.45
N LYS A 159 -7.18 19.63 1.80
CA LYS A 159 -6.09 18.64 1.65
C LYS A 159 -5.56 18.25 3.02
N GLY A 160 -5.50 16.97 3.28
CA GLY A 160 -5.18 16.37 4.58
C GLY A 160 -6.36 15.65 5.24
N ILE A 161 -7.61 15.97 4.88
CA ILE A 161 -8.80 15.33 5.46
C ILE A 161 -8.83 13.82 5.13
N GLY A 162 -8.56 13.44 3.88
CA GLY A 162 -8.58 12.04 3.45
C GLY A 162 -7.57 11.18 4.20
N ILE A 163 -6.33 11.68 4.35
CA ILE A 163 -5.27 11.00 5.13
C ILE A 163 -5.67 10.90 6.60
N GLY A 164 -6.20 11.98 7.20
CA GLY A 164 -6.64 11.98 8.59
C GLY A 164 -7.79 11.00 8.85
N LEU A 165 -8.78 10.91 7.96
CA LEU A 165 -9.87 9.93 8.03
C LEU A 165 -9.36 8.50 7.87
N ALA A 166 -8.49 8.25 6.89
CA ALA A 166 -7.88 6.94 6.68
C ALA A 166 -7.12 6.47 7.94
N ALA A 167 -6.34 7.38 8.55
CA ALA A 167 -5.64 7.13 9.81
C ALA A 167 -6.61 6.88 10.98
N GLY A 168 -7.73 7.60 11.00
CA GLY A 168 -8.80 7.42 12.00
C GLY A 168 -9.50 6.06 11.90
N ILE A 169 -9.58 5.48 10.70
CA ILE A 169 -10.13 4.13 10.50
C ILE A 169 -9.11 3.05 10.86
N LYS A 170 -7.88 3.19 10.36
CA LYS A 170 -6.76 2.26 10.55
C LYS A 170 -5.47 3.04 10.69
N LEU A 171 -4.62 2.72 11.66
CA LEU A 171 -3.47 3.58 12.01
C LEU A 171 -2.36 3.62 10.94
N THR A 172 -2.31 2.64 10.04
CA THR A 172 -1.22 2.55 9.03
C THR A 172 -1.04 3.80 8.16
N PRO A 173 -2.09 4.55 7.74
CA PRO A 173 -1.94 5.81 7.01
C PRO A 173 -1.32 6.98 7.80
N LEU A 174 -1.12 6.85 9.13
CA LEU A 174 -0.47 7.91 9.94
C LEU A 174 0.91 8.31 9.40
N ILE A 175 1.62 7.39 8.73
CA ILE A 175 2.94 7.68 8.14
C ILE A 175 2.91 8.83 7.12
N PHE A 176 1.76 9.07 6.51
CA PHE A 176 1.61 10.16 5.53
C PHE A 176 1.50 11.54 6.18
N ILE A 177 1.22 11.65 7.49
CA ILE A 177 1.21 12.95 8.21
C ILE A 177 2.63 13.54 8.27
N PRO A 178 3.66 12.84 8.82
CA PRO A 178 5.02 13.34 8.75
C PRO A 178 5.55 13.44 7.31
N TYR A 179 5.11 12.56 6.37
CA TYR A 179 5.45 12.70 4.96
C TYR A 179 5.02 14.06 4.40
N LEU A 180 3.79 14.49 4.65
CA LEU A 180 3.30 15.83 4.26
C LEU A 180 4.13 16.94 4.93
N LEU A 181 4.44 16.82 6.22
CA LEU A 181 5.22 17.79 6.96
C LEU A 181 6.62 17.96 6.37
N PHE A 182 7.36 16.85 6.19
CA PHE A 182 8.73 16.89 5.69
C PHE A 182 8.84 17.16 4.18
N THR A 183 7.74 17.02 3.44
CA THR A 183 7.63 17.51 2.05
C THR A 183 7.15 18.97 1.94
N ARG A 184 7.18 19.71 3.07
CA ARG A 184 6.81 21.14 3.18
C ARG A 184 5.32 21.45 2.97
N ARG A 185 4.43 20.48 3.07
CA ARG A 185 2.99 20.64 3.02
C ARG A 185 2.39 20.78 4.43
N VAL A 186 2.95 21.73 5.21
CA VAL A 186 2.68 21.89 6.65
C VAL A 186 1.18 22.02 6.94
N ARG A 187 0.45 22.80 6.13
CA ARG A 187 -1.01 22.96 6.30
C ARG A 187 -1.74 21.63 6.11
N ALA A 188 -1.41 20.85 5.07
CA ALA A 188 -2.04 19.55 4.84
C ALA A 188 -1.71 18.56 5.97
N ALA A 189 -0.48 18.58 6.48
CA ALA A 189 -0.09 17.79 7.65
C ALA A 189 -0.91 18.19 8.89
N ALA A 190 -1.08 19.48 9.15
CA ALA A 190 -1.89 19.98 10.26
C ALA A 190 -3.37 19.58 10.12
N VAL A 191 -3.95 19.72 8.91
CA VAL A 191 -5.32 19.28 8.63
C VAL A 191 -5.46 17.77 8.83
N SER A 192 -4.49 16.95 8.38
CA SER A 192 -4.51 15.49 8.60
C SER A 192 -4.45 15.14 10.08
N ALA A 193 -3.54 15.78 10.83
CA ALA A 193 -3.41 15.55 12.27
C ALA A 193 -4.67 15.97 13.04
N LEU A 194 -5.25 17.13 12.68
CA LEU A 194 -6.50 17.60 13.29
C LEU A 194 -7.67 16.66 12.95
N THR A 195 -7.81 16.24 11.69
CA THR A 195 -8.86 15.31 11.29
C THR A 195 -8.72 13.98 12.04
N PHE A 196 -7.49 13.45 12.14
CA PHE A 196 -7.23 12.25 12.96
C PHE A 196 -7.62 12.48 14.43
N ALA A 197 -7.20 13.60 15.04
CA ALA A 197 -7.56 13.93 16.42
C ALA A 197 -9.08 14.05 16.62
N VAL A 198 -9.81 14.60 15.64
CA VAL A 198 -11.28 14.65 15.66
C VAL A 198 -11.87 13.23 15.64
N THR A 199 -11.33 12.30 14.84
CA THR A 199 -11.80 10.90 14.84
C THR A 199 -11.57 10.22 16.19
N VAL A 200 -10.43 10.47 16.84
CA VAL A 200 -10.14 9.99 18.19
C VAL A 200 -11.10 10.61 19.20
N GLY A 201 -11.32 11.91 19.13
CA GLY A 201 -12.26 12.64 20.00
C GLY A 201 -13.70 12.13 19.87
N LEU A 202 -14.17 11.85 18.64
CA LEU A 202 -15.48 11.23 18.41
C LEU A 202 -15.55 9.83 19.02
N GLY A 203 -14.45 9.05 18.93
CA GLY A 203 -14.36 7.75 19.60
C GLY A 203 -14.55 7.89 21.12
N PHE A 204 -13.84 8.82 21.76
CA PHE A 204 -13.99 9.04 23.21
C PHE A 204 -15.36 9.61 23.58
N ALA A 205 -15.93 10.51 22.79
CA ALA A 205 -17.24 11.10 23.05
C ALA A 205 -18.37 10.07 22.99
N LEU A 206 -18.34 9.16 22.01
CA LEU A 206 -19.43 8.23 21.73
C LEU A 206 -19.20 6.81 22.31
N LEU A 207 -17.92 6.41 22.47
CA LEU A 207 -17.49 5.09 22.94
C LEU A 207 -16.40 5.22 24.02
N PRO A 208 -16.61 5.91 25.16
CA PRO A 208 -15.56 6.26 26.11
C PRO A 208 -14.81 5.05 26.67
N ARG A 209 -15.54 3.98 27.07
CA ARG A 209 -14.91 2.76 27.60
C ARG A 209 -14.11 2.01 26.56
N ALA A 210 -14.66 1.82 25.36
CA ALA A 210 -13.95 1.17 24.27
C ALA A 210 -12.70 1.97 23.84
N SER A 211 -12.80 3.31 23.81
CA SER A 211 -11.66 4.19 23.51
C SER A 211 -10.58 4.09 24.57
N ALA A 212 -10.93 4.07 25.85
CA ALA A 212 -9.97 3.86 26.92
C ALA A 212 -9.24 2.51 26.80
N VAL A 213 -9.93 1.43 26.46
CA VAL A 213 -9.32 0.11 26.23
C VAL A 213 -8.39 0.12 25.05
N TYR A 214 -8.82 0.71 23.91
CA TYR A 214 -8.02 0.74 22.69
C TYR A 214 -6.74 1.56 22.89
N TRP A 215 -6.88 2.81 23.26
CA TRP A 215 -5.76 3.74 23.43
C TRP A 215 -4.94 3.48 24.70
N GLY A 216 -5.51 2.82 25.71
CA GLY A 216 -4.84 2.39 26.94
C GLY A 216 -3.91 1.18 26.76
N GLY A 217 -3.59 0.77 25.52
CA GLY A 217 -2.55 -0.22 25.26
C GLY A 217 -2.95 -1.38 24.34
N LYS A 218 -4.25 -1.54 23.97
CA LYS A 218 -4.61 -2.61 23.03
C LYS A 218 -3.96 -2.42 21.68
N PHE A 219 -3.93 -1.19 21.15
CA PHE A 219 -3.31 -0.90 19.84
C PHE A 219 -1.81 -1.22 19.82
N ALA A 220 -1.09 -1.02 20.93
CA ALA A 220 0.34 -1.30 21.02
C ALA A 220 0.66 -2.80 21.01
N ARG A 221 -0.31 -3.64 21.32
CA ARG A 221 -0.18 -5.11 21.33
C ARG A 221 -0.64 -5.77 20.03
N LEU A 222 -1.13 -4.98 19.08
CA LEU A 222 -1.48 -5.50 17.77
C LEU A 222 -0.23 -5.99 17.05
N GLY A 223 -0.25 -7.22 16.57
CA GLY A 223 0.88 -7.84 15.85
C GLY A 223 2.03 -8.34 16.71
N SER A 224 1.96 -8.23 18.05
CA SER A 224 3.08 -8.56 18.95
C SER A 224 3.60 -10.01 18.85
N ARG A 225 2.85 -10.92 18.21
CA ARG A 225 3.22 -12.33 18.03
C ARG A 225 2.83 -12.87 16.64
N SER A 226 2.77 -12.03 15.63
CA SER A 226 2.41 -12.46 14.28
C SER A 226 3.63 -12.94 13.50
N PHE A 227 3.95 -14.23 13.61
CA PHE A 227 4.97 -14.88 12.77
C PHE A 227 4.38 -15.61 11.55
N HIS A 228 3.06 -15.54 11.36
CA HIS A 228 2.37 -16.19 10.24
C HIS A 228 2.89 -15.72 8.88
N LEU A 229 2.89 -16.63 7.91
CA LEU A 229 3.34 -16.39 6.53
C LEU A 229 2.81 -15.09 5.94
N ASP A 230 1.53 -14.79 6.13
CA ASP A 230 0.89 -13.61 5.55
C ASP A 230 1.36 -12.29 6.19
N ASP A 231 2.03 -12.31 7.36
CA ASP A 231 2.63 -11.11 7.94
C ASP A 231 3.96 -10.80 7.26
N GLN A 232 3.90 -9.91 6.31
CA GLN A 232 5.01 -9.42 5.51
C GLN A 232 5.54 -8.08 6.03
N SER A 233 5.74 -7.97 7.35
CA SER A 233 6.45 -6.87 8.02
C SER A 233 7.86 -7.28 8.44
N LEU A 234 8.75 -6.31 8.73
CA LEU A 234 10.05 -6.59 9.35
C LEU A 234 9.91 -7.31 10.69
N HIS A 235 8.84 -7.01 11.45
CA HIS A 235 8.56 -7.69 12.71
C HIS A 235 8.26 -9.17 12.48
N GLY A 236 7.39 -9.48 11.51
CA GLY A 236 7.07 -10.87 11.14
C GLY A 236 8.32 -11.66 10.71
N VAL A 237 9.19 -11.05 9.90
CA VAL A 237 10.48 -11.66 9.52
C VAL A 237 11.34 -11.96 10.74
N ILE A 238 11.51 -10.99 11.64
CA ILE A 238 12.35 -11.16 12.83
C ILE A 238 11.77 -12.21 13.77
N LEU A 239 10.44 -12.23 13.96
CA LEU A 239 9.78 -13.28 14.76
C LEU A 239 10.04 -14.68 14.18
N ARG A 240 9.99 -14.85 12.86
CA ARG A 240 10.32 -16.12 12.19
C ARG A 240 11.78 -16.51 12.37
N LEU A 241 12.71 -15.57 12.17
CA LEU A 241 14.15 -15.83 12.28
C LEU A 241 14.61 -16.10 13.73
N THR A 242 13.98 -15.47 14.71
CA THR A 242 14.32 -15.60 16.14
C THR A 242 13.43 -16.62 16.86
N HIS A 243 12.55 -17.33 16.14
CA HIS A 243 11.56 -18.25 16.69
C HIS A 243 10.71 -17.60 17.80
N ALA A 244 10.32 -16.33 17.58
CA ALA A 244 9.59 -15.49 18.53
C ALA A 244 10.26 -15.38 19.91
N GLY A 245 11.62 -15.40 19.94
CA GLY A 245 12.43 -15.26 21.16
C GLY A 245 12.19 -13.92 21.87
N PRO A 246 12.61 -13.80 23.14
CA PRO A 246 12.32 -12.65 23.99
C PRO A 246 12.83 -11.32 23.42
N ASP A 247 13.97 -11.35 22.71
CA ASP A 247 14.62 -10.16 22.15
C ASP A 247 14.07 -9.74 20.77
N ALA A 248 13.16 -10.51 20.17
CA ALA A 248 12.63 -10.26 18.84
C ALA A 248 12.07 -8.85 18.68
N HIS A 249 11.38 -8.36 19.71
CA HIS A 249 10.81 -7.01 19.69
C HIS A 249 11.88 -5.91 19.67
N ALA A 250 12.97 -6.09 20.44
CA ALA A 250 14.08 -5.14 20.47
C ALA A 250 14.81 -5.13 19.12
N TYR A 251 15.09 -6.28 18.54
CA TYR A 251 15.70 -6.37 17.20
C TYR A 251 14.82 -5.71 16.13
N TRP A 252 13.50 -5.95 16.19
CA TRP A 252 12.58 -5.28 15.28
C TRP A 252 12.62 -3.76 15.41
N LEU A 253 12.60 -3.22 16.63
CA LEU A 253 12.66 -1.76 16.85
C LEU A 253 13.91 -1.15 16.22
N VAL A 254 15.08 -1.76 16.42
CA VAL A 254 16.34 -1.27 15.84
C VAL A 254 16.28 -1.27 14.32
N VAL A 255 15.88 -2.41 13.72
CA VAL A 255 15.78 -2.54 12.26
C VAL A 255 14.71 -1.61 11.68
N ALA A 256 13.56 -1.50 12.35
CA ALA A 256 12.48 -0.61 11.92
C ALA A 256 12.88 0.87 11.95
N VAL A 257 13.66 1.30 12.94
CA VAL A 257 14.19 2.67 13.00
C VAL A 257 15.14 2.92 11.84
N VAL A 258 16.11 2.03 11.58
CA VAL A 258 17.08 2.19 10.49
C VAL A 258 16.40 2.22 9.13
N VAL A 259 15.56 1.20 8.84
CA VAL A 259 14.83 1.11 7.58
C VAL A 259 13.81 2.25 7.44
N GLY A 260 13.16 2.62 8.55
CA GLY A 260 12.22 3.72 8.62
C GLY A 260 12.86 5.06 8.23
N ILE A 261 14.01 5.40 8.83
CA ILE A 261 14.75 6.62 8.51
C ILE A 261 15.19 6.62 7.04
N ALA A 262 15.83 5.53 6.59
CA ALA A 262 16.34 5.43 5.22
C ALA A 262 15.21 5.51 4.17
N GLY A 263 14.16 4.73 4.36
CA GLY A 263 13.01 4.70 3.44
C GLY A 263 12.25 6.03 3.44
N PHE A 264 12.02 6.60 4.62
CA PHE A 264 11.33 7.87 4.75
C PHE A 264 12.11 9.04 4.12
N ALA A 265 13.43 9.10 4.36
CA ALA A 265 14.31 10.08 3.71
C ALA A 265 14.27 9.93 2.18
N THR A 266 14.29 8.69 1.67
CA THR A 266 14.18 8.40 0.23
C THR A 266 12.83 8.88 -0.33
N ALA A 267 11.72 8.64 0.38
CA ALA A 267 10.39 9.10 -0.01
C ALA A 267 10.31 10.64 -0.09
N ILE A 268 10.84 11.33 0.92
CA ILE A 268 10.89 12.80 0.98
C ILE A 268 11.74 13.33 -0.18
N LEU A 269 12.91 12.75 -0.42
CA LEU A 269 13.80 13.16 -1.50
C LEU A 269 13.14 13.00 -2.87
N ALA A 270 12.47 11.87 -3.12
CA ALA A 270 11.72 11.62 -4.34
C ALA A 270 10.65 12.68 -4.58
N SER A 271 9.81 12.95 -3.58
CA SER A 271 8.76 13.97 -3.65
C SER A 271 9.33 15.38 -3.87
N ARG A 272 10.37 15.78 -3.12
CA ARG A 272 11.01 17.10 -3.27
C ARG A 272 11.67 17.31 -4.64
N ARG A 273 11.99 16.23 -5.36
CA ARG A 273 12.47 16.26 -6.73
C ARG A 273 11.36 16.24 -7.80
N GLY A 274 10.11 16.32 -7.38
CA GLY A 274 8.94 16.30 -8.27
C GLY A 274 8.48 14.92 -8.69
N HIS A 275 9.00 13.84 -8.05
CA HIS A 275 8.57 12.46 -8.29
C HIS A 275 7.53 12.03 -7.25
N GLU A 276 6.37 12.71 -7.23
CA GLU A 276 5.37 12.53 -6.16
C GLU A 276 4.83 11.09 -6.05
N LEU A 277 4.52 10.44 -7.18
CA LEU A 277 4.05 9.06 -7.15
C LEU A 277 5.12 8.11 -6.60
N LEU A 278 6.40 8.33 -6.94
CA LEU A 278 7.51 7.55 -6.38
C LEU A 278 7.63 7.80 -4.87
N GLY A 279 7.53 9.06 -4.42
CA GLY A 279 7.54 9.41 -3.01
C GLY A 279 6.42 8.73 -2.23
N LEU A 280 5.20 8.71 -2.77
CA LEU A 280 4.05 8.00 -2.20
C LEU A 280 4.33 6.50 -2.05
N VAL A 281 4.80 5.84 -3.13
CA VAL A 281 5.04 4.38 -3.13
C VAL A 281 6.14 4.01 -2.15
N VAL A 282 7.24 4.78 -2.10
CA VAL A 282 8.33 4.55 -1.13
C VAL A 282 7.88 4.80 0.31
N CYS A 283 7.09 5.86 0.56
CA CYS A 283 6.52 6.13 1.88
C CYS A 283 5.62 4.98 2.35
N ALA A 284 4.73 4.50 1.49
CA ALA A 284 3.86 3.36 1.78
C ALA A 284 4.66 2.08 2.03
N ALA A 285 5.66 1.78 1.18
CA ALA A 285 6.55 0.65 1.34
C ALA A 285 7.28 0.69 2.70
N THR A 286 7.79 1.88 3.08
CA THR A 286 8.40 2.09 4.39
C THR A 286 7.41 1.81 5.52
N GLY A 287 6.19 2.33 5.43
CA GLY A 287 5.13 2.09 6.42
C GLY A 287 4.79 0.61 6.59
N LEU A 288 4.70 -0.14 5.49
CA LEU A 288 4.45 -1.58 5.51
C LEU A 288 5.60 -2.34 6.17
N LEU A 289 6.84 -1.96 5.88
CA LEU A 289 8.02 -2.61 6.48
C LEU A 289 8.12 -2.39 7.98
N VAL A 290 7.96 -1.14 8.45
CA VAL A 290 8.17 -0.80 9.86
C VAL A 290 6.96 -1.06 10.76
N SER A 291 5.80 -1.28 10.17
CA SER A 291 4.59 -1.63 10.92
C SER A 291 4.80 -2.90 11.75
N PRO A 292 4.24 -3.00 12.98
CA PRO A 292 4.31 -4.22 13.77
C PRO A 292 3.58 -5.40 13.14
N ILE A 293 2.69 -5.15 12.18
CA ILE A 293 1.98 -6.17 11.39
C ILE A 293 1.62 -5.60 10.02
N SER A 294 1.93 -6.33 8.97
CA SER A 294 1.60 -5.98 7.58
C SER A 294 1.23 -7.24 6.81
N TRP A 295 -0.05 -7.54 6.79
CA TRP A 295 -0.57 -8.66 6.01
C TRP A 295 -0.37 -8.44 4.51
N SER A 296 -0.27 -9.51 3.73
CA SER A 296 -0.08 -9.45 2.27
C SER A 296 -1.14 -8.56 1.59
N HIS A 297 -2.37 -8.60 2.04
CA HIS A 297 -3.46 -7.75 1.54
C HIS A 297 -3.36 -6.25 1.95
N HIS A 298 -2.41 -5.85 2.82
CA HIS A 298 -2.09 -4.43 3.05
C HIS A 298 -1.27 -3.82 1.91
N TYR A 299 -0.66 -4.65 1.07
CA TYR A 299 0.19 -4.24 -0.05
C TYR A 299 -0.59 -3.72 -1.27
N VAL A 300 -1.83 -3.27 -1.10
CA VAL A 300 -2.67 -2.66 -2.16
C VAL A 300 -2.01 -1.45 -2.83
N TYR A 301 -0.97 -0.89 -2.23
CA TYR A 301 -0.10 0.11 -2.85
C TYR A 301 0.63 -0.40 -4.10
N VAL A 302 0.52 -1.68 -4.40
CA VAL A 302 0.93 -2.27 -5.68
C VAL A 302 0.19 -1.64 -6.87
N ILE A 303 -1.01 -1.06 -6.69
CA ILE A 303 -1.73 -0.34 -7.75
C ILE A 303 -1.03 0.98 -8.12
N PRO A 304 -0.71 1.91 -7.18
CA PRO A 304 0.19 3.03 -7.47
C PRO A 304 1.56 2.60 -8.01
N ALA A 305 2.13 1.49 -7.50
CA ALA A 305 3.41 0.95 -7.99
C ALA A 305 3.31 0.47 -9.45
N LEU A 306 2.22 -0.20 -9.84
CA LEU A 306 1.97 -0.59 -11.24
C LEU A 306 1.80 0.62 -12.15
N ALA A 307 1.12 1.69 -11.68
CA ALA A 307 1.02 2.94 -12.42
C ALA A 307 2.39 3.60 -12.60
N LEU A 308 3.24 3.59 -11.55
CA LEU A 308 4.62 4.07 -11.60
C LEU A 308 5.46 3.23 -12.58
N ALA A 309 5.37 1.91 -12.55
CA ALA A 309 6.08 1.00 -13.45
C ALA A 309 5.71 1.24 -14.92
N ALA A 310 4.42 1.40 -15.20
CA ALA A 310 3.91 1.59 -16.56
C ALA A 310 4.25 2.98 -17.15
N TYR A 311 4.39 4.02 -16.32
CA TYR A 311 4.46 5.39 -16.80
C TYR A 311 5.64 6.22 -16.25
N GLY A 312 6.38 5.73 -15.26
CA GLY A 312 7.57 6.39 -14.71
C GLY A 312 8.75 6.37 -15.66
N PRO A 313 9.20 5.21 -16.17
CA PRO A 313 10.34 5.12 -17.06
C PRO A 313 10.08 5.78 -18.43
N ARG A 314 11.10 6.45 -19.00
CA ARG A 314 10.97 7.10 -20.33
C ARG A 314 11.07 6.10 -21.49
N ARG A 315 11.92 5.07 -21.37
CA ARG A 315 12.15 4.06 -22.43
C ARG A 315 11.12 2.92 -22.30
N LEU A 316 10.55 2.52 -23.43
CA LEU A 316 9.52 1.46 -23.48
C LEU A 316 10.01 0.14 -22.87
N GLY A 317 11.24 -0.28 -23.16
CA GLY A 317 11.81 -1.51 -22.60
C GLY A 317 11.84 -1.51 -21.07
N TYR A 318 12.22 -0.39 -20.44
CA TYR A 318 12.17 -0.28 -18.97
C TYR A 318 10.75 -0.28 -18.40
N ARG A 319 9.77 0.28 -19.13
CA ARG A 319 8.35 0.17 -18.73
C ARG A 319 7.88 -1.28 -18.72
N ILE A 320 8.15 -1.98 -19.84
CA ILE A 320 7.78 -3.40 -19.98
C ILE A 320 8.43 -4.22 -18.86
N LEU A 321 9.73 -4.04 -18.64
CA LEU A 321 10.45 -4.75 -17.56
C LEU A 321 9.88 -4.41 -16.19
N SER A 322 9.63 -3.13 -15.89
CA SER A 322 9.08 -2.72 -14.57
C SER A 322 7.68 -3.28 -14.35
N VAL A 323 6.80 -3.25 -15.35
CA VAL A 323 5.47 -3.85 -15.28
C VAL A 323 5.57 -5.36 -15.10
N ALA A 324 6.44 -6.03 -15.88
CA ALA A 324 6.67 -7.47 -15.77
C ALA A 324 7.19 -7.87 -14.37
N LEU A 325 8.06 -7.05 -13.77
CA LEU A 325 8.53 -7.26 -12.39
C LEU A 325 7.40 -7.14 -11.37
N VAL A 326 6.56 -6.09 -11.45
CA VAL A 326 5.42 -5.94 -10.54
C VAL A 326 4.44 -7.09 -10.70
N VAL A 327 4.08 -7.44 -11.94
CA VAL A 327 3.15 -8.54 -12.21
C VAL A 327 3.79 -9.89 -11.85
N GLY A 328 5.05 -10.09 -12.16
CA GLY A 328 5.79 -11.32 -11.83
C GLY A 328 5.86 -11.57 -10.32
N LEU A 329 6.15 -10.53 -9.54
CA LEU A 329 6.29 -10.63 -8.09
C LEU A 329 4.94 -10.69 -7.36
N PHE A 330 3.96 -9.87 -7.76
CA PHE A 330 2.70 -9.71 -7.03
C PHE A 330 1.49 -10.32 -7.75
N GLY A 331 1.67 -10.97 -8.90
CA GLY A 331 0.58 -11.62 -9.62
C GLY A 331 -0.04 -12.77 -8.81
N TRP A 332 -1.33 -12.94 -8.96
CA TRP A 332 -2.07 -14.04 -8.36
C TRP A 332 -1.96 -15.28 -9.24
N TRP A 333 -0.75 -15.83 -9.26
CA TRP A 333 -0.39 -16.91 -10.17
C TRP A 333 -1.05 -18.24 -9.79
N PRO A 334 -1.43 -19.06 -10.76
CA PRO A 334 -1.83 -20.44 -10.50
C PRO A 334 -0.60 -21.24 -10.06
N VAL A 335 -0.65 -21.74 -8.84
CA VAL A 335 0.43 -22.57 -8.24
C VAL A 335 -0.17 -23.82 -7.59
N PRO A 336 0.53 -24.98 -7.66
CA PRO A 336 0.07 -26.20 -7.03
C PRO A 336 0.45 -26.17 -5.54
N ILE A 337 -0.53 -25.87 -4.69
CA ILE A 337 -0.37 -25.74 -3.24
C ILE A 337 -1.10 -26.90 -2.56
N GLY A 338 -0.40 -27.64 -1.72
CA GLY A 338 -0.96 -28.70 -0.89
C GLY A 338 -1.95 -28.19 0.16
N SER A 339 -2.72 -29.09 0.73
CA SER A 339 -3.71 -28.78 1.76
C SER A 339 -3.12 -28.19 3.04
N GLN A 340 -1.82 -28.41 3.27
CA GLN A 340 -1.03 -27.89 4.40
C GLN A 340 -0.17 -26.68 4.02
N GLY A 341 -0.42 -26.06 2.86
CA GLY A 341 0.49 -25.08 2.26
C GLY A 341 1.77 -25.74 1.71
N GLY A 342 2.61 -24.92 1.08
CA GLY A 342 3.81 -25.39 0.41
C GLY A 342 3.56 -26.00 -0.98
N TYR A 343 4.63 -26.21 -1.74
CA TYR A 343 4.56 -26.77 -3.08
C TYR A 343 4.16 -28.26 -3.03
N ASP A 344 3.13 -28.62 -3.81
CA ASP A 344 2.68 -29.98 -4.00
C ASP A 344 2.35 -30.20 -5.50
N PRO A 345 3.19 -30.94 -6.25
CA PRO A 345 3.00 -31.11 -7.69
C PRO A 345 1.72 -31.88 -8.07
N GLN A 346 1.07 -32.55 -7.11
CA GLN A 346 -0.20 -33.25 -7.34
C GLN A 346 -1.43 -32.38 -7.02
N ALA A 347 -1.23 -31.22 -6.40
CA ALA A 347 -2.32 -30.31 -6.09
C ALA A 347 -2.83 -29.59 -7.36
N PRO A 348 -4.11 -29.22 -7.42
CA PRO A 348 -4.63 -28.47 -8.55
C PRO A 348 -3.97 -27.10 -8.67
N LEU A 349 -3.74 -26.66 -9.91
CA LEU A 349 -3.25 -25.32 -10.21
C LEU A 349 -4.38 -24.31 -9.94
N LEU A 350 -4.30 -23.59 -8.82
CA LEU A 350 -5.25 -22.57 -8.43
C LEU A 350 -4.54 -21.22 -8.29
N PRO A 351 -5.17 -20.09 -8.68
CA PRO A 351 -4.63 -18.76 -8.42
C PRO A 351 -4.46 -18.52 -6.92
N ARG A 352 -3.21 -18.42 -6.44
CA ARG A 352 -2.89 -18.24 -5.01
C ARG A 352 -1.69 -17.32 -4.75
N GLY A 353 -0.82 -17.12 -5.75
CA GLY A 353 0.42 -16.36 -5.64
C GLY A 353 1.58 -17.14 -5.01
N TRP A 354 2.79 -16.57 -5.17
CA TRP A 354 4.05 -17.22 -4.76
C TRP A 354 4.21 -17.40 -3.25
N LEU A 355 3.59 -16.51 -2.45
CA LEU A 355 3.76 -16.52 -1.00
C LEU A 355 3.39 -17.89 -0.39
N LEU A 356 2.32 -18.51 -0.88
CA LEU A 356 1.84 -19.79 -0.39
C LEU A 356 2.69 -21.00 -0.80
N LEU A 357 3.74 -20.81 -1.63
CA LEU A 357 4.73 -21.86 -1.90
C LEU A 357 5.62 -22.16 -0.69
N ALA A 358 5.79 -21.21 0.25
CA ALA A 358 6.43 -21.51 1.51
C ALA A 358 5.53 -22.41 2.38
N PRO A 359 6.11 -23.44 3.05
CA PRO A 359 5.33 -24.32 3.90
C PRO A 359 4.60 -23.55 5.00
N ASN A 360 3.29 -23.78 5.12
CA ASN A 360 2.45 -23.19 6.18
C ASN A 360 1.27 -24.13 6.45
N ARG A 361 0.67 -24.07 7.62
CA ARG A 361 -0.48 -24.92 7.97
C ARG A 361 -1.79 -24.15 8.06
N GLY A 362 -1.82 -22.90 7.58
CA GLY A 362 -3.04 -22.09 7.51
C GLY A 362 -3.68 -21.77 8.87
N ASN A 363 -3.00 -22.09 9.98
CA ASN A 363 -3.49 -21.73 11.30
C ASN A 363 -2.37 -21.09 12.15
N HIS A 364 -2.73 -20.08 12.93
CA HIS A 364 -1.82 -19.30 13.76
C HIS A 364 -1.24 -20.06 14.98
N ARG A 365 -1.53 -21.35 15.13
CA ARG A 365 -1.09 -22.18 16.26
C ARG A 365 0.11 -23.05 15.92
N THR A 366 0.48 -23.12 14.65
CA THR A 366 1.63 -23.90 14.20
C THR A 366 2.87 -23.05 14.07
N THR A 367 4.04 -23.64 14.29
CA THR A 367 5.36 -23.00 14.20
C THR A 367 6.15 -23.50 13.00
N VAL A 368 5.44 -23.89 11.94
CA VAL A 368 6.07 -24.42 10.71
C VAL A 368 7.00 -23.36 10.08
N GLU A 369 6.67 -22.09 10.18
CA GLU A 369 7.48 -20.98 9.71
C GLU A 369 8.87 -20.90 10.38
N PHE A 370 9.02 -21.47 11.57
CA PHE A 370 10.31 -21.55 12.26
C PHE A 370 11.24 -22.65 11.69
N THR A 371 10.70 -23.54 10.87
CA THR A 371 11.50 -24.61 10.22
C THR A 371 12.06 -24.20 8.87
N TRP A 372 11.69 -23.03 8.34
CA TRP A 372 12.12 -22.58 7.03
C TRP A 372 13.64 -22.48 6.89
N ARG A 373 14.16 -22.95 5.75
CA ARG A 373 15.57 -22.89 5.37
C ARG A 373 15.69 -22.59 3.88
N GLY A 374 16.79 -22.03 3.47
CA GLY A 374 17.10 -21.78 2.05
C GLY A 374 15.99 -21.04 1.31
N LEU A 375 15.39 -21.67 0.31
CA LEU A 375 14.35 -21.07 -0.53
C LEU A 375 13.06 -20.73 0.23
N ASP A 376 12.69 -21.50 1.25
CA ASP A 376 11.48 -21.21 2.02
C ASP A 376 11.58 -19.87 2.75
N LEU A 377 12.78 -19.52 3.28
CA LEU A 377 13.02 -18.21 3.87
C LEU A 377 12.89 -17.06 2.86
N ILE A 378 13.32 -17.30 1.61
CA ILE A 378 13.22 -16.29 0.55
C ILE A 378 11.75 -16.14 0.14
N VAL A 379 11.09 -17.25 -0.18
CA VAL A 379 9.70 -17.25 -0.66
C VAL A 379 8.75 -16.77 0.44
N GLY A 380 8.93 -17.22 1.67
CA GLY A 380 8.08 -16.82 2.79
C GLY A 380 8.23 -15.36 3.24
N ASN A 381 9.28 -14.66 2.77
CA ASN A 381 9.56 -13.26 3.12
C ASN A 381 9.72 -12.35 1.90
N TYR A 382 9.35 -12.81 0.71
CA TYR A 382 9.73 -12.11 -0.52
C TYR A 382 9.08 -10.72 -0.68
N TYR A 383 7.95 -10.44 -0.07
CA TYR A 383 7.36 -9.10 -0.09
C TYR A 383 8.27 -8.11 0.64
N VAL A 384 8.74 -8.47 1.83
CA VAL A 384 9.68 -7.65 2.60
C VAL A 384 10.98 -7.44 1.82
N LEU A 385 11.55 -8.51 1.27
CA LEU A 385 12.78 -8.46 0.46
C LEU A 385 12.60 -7.57 -0.77
N THR A 386 11.47 -7.68 -1.46
CA THR A 386 11.13 -6.84 -2.62
C THR A 386 11.09 -5.36 -2.26
N LEU A 387 10.43 -5.00 -1.15
CA LEU A 387 10.36 -3.60 -0.72
C LEU A 387 11.71 -3.05 -0.27
N LEU A 388 12.53 -3.84 0.43
CA LEU A 388 13.88 -3.44 0.81
C LEU A 388 14.76 -3.15 -0.41
N VAL A 389 14.75 -4.05 -1.40
CA VAL A 389 15.45 -3.87 -2.67
C VAL A 389 14.93 -2.64 -3.43
N PHE A 390 13.61 -2.45 -3.49
CA PHE A 390 12.99 -1.30 -4.13
C PHE A 390 13.42 0.03 -3.50
N ILE A 391 13.40 0.12 -2.17
CA ILE A 391 13.83 1.33 -1.43
C ILE A 391 15.32 1.60 -1.67
N ALA A 392 16.17 0.57 -1.54
CA ALA A 392 17.61 0.70 -1.73
C ALA A 392 17.97 1.13 -3.16
N ALA A 393 17.38 0.47 -4.18
CA ALA A 393 17.57 0.83 -5.58
C ALA A 393 17.11 2.26 -5.87
N THR A 394 15.98 2.68 -5.30
CA THR A 394 15.48 4.06 -5.43
C THR A 394 16.43 5.07 -4.80
N ALA A 395 16.93 4.80 -3.59
CA ALA A 395 17.89 5.66 -2.90
C ALA A 395 19.19 5.81 -3.73
N CYS A 396 19.74 4.70 -4.22
CA CYS A 396 20.92 4.71 -5.10
C CYS A 396 20.67 5.50 -6.39
N ALA A 397 19.53 5.30 -7.06
CA ALA A 397 19.19 6.03 -8.28
C ALA A 397 19.05 7.54 -8.04
N LEU A 398 18.44 7.93 -6.92
CA LEU A 398 18.34 9.33 -6.54
C LEU A 398 19.72 9.92 -6.18
N ALA A 399 20.57 9.22 -5.47
CA ALA A 399 21.94 9.68 -5.15
C ALA A 399 22.78 9.84 -6.39
N ALA A 400 22.75 8.90 -7.35
CA ALA A 400 23.48 8.95 -8.60
C ALA A 400 23.13 10.19 -9.43
N THR A 401 21.88 10.62 -9.47
CA THR A 401 21.46 11.83 -10.21
C THR A 401 22.01 13.13 -9.61
N GLU A 402 22.39 13.16 -8.35
CA GLU A 402 23.04 14.32 -7.73
C GLU A 402 24.54 14.39 -8.01
N SER A 403 25.24 13.27 -8.02
CA SER A 403 26.67 13.20 -8.27
C SER A 403 27.06 13.69 -9.68
N TRP A 404 26.13 13.66 -10.64
CA TRP A 404 26.34 14.09 -12.01
C TRP A 404 26.09 15.59 -12.25
N LYS A 405 25.42 16.32 -11.35
CA LYS A 405 25.16 17.78 -11.53
C LYS A 405 26.43 18.61 -11.60
N PRO A 406 27.46 18.41 -10.77
CA PRO A 406 28.72 19.17 -10.89
C PRO A 406 29.44 18.92 -12.20
N VAL A 407 29.42 17.68 -12.70
CA VAL A 407 30.08 17.28 -13.97
C VAL A 407 29.39 17.92 -15.17
N ILE A 408 28.07 17.97 -15.20
CA ILE A 408 27.30 18.61 -16.29
C ILE A 408 27.52 20.12 -16.29
N VAL A 409 27.59 20.78 -15.14
CA VAL A 409 27.89 22.20 -15.02
C VAL A 409 29.32 22.49 -15.51
N MET A 410 30.30 21.67 -15.11
CA MET A 410 31.71 21.81 -15.61
C MET A 410 31.81 21.57 -17.12
N LEU A 411 31.08 20.60 -17.67
CA LEU A 411 31.10 20.34 -19.13
C LEU A 411 30.42 21.47 -19.89
N ARG A 412 29.34 22.08 -19.37
CA ARG A 412 28.74 23.28 -19.99
C ARG A 412 29.66 24.50 -19.92
N MET A 413 30.33 24.73 -18.78
CA MET A 413 31.32 25.83 -18.67
C MET A 413 32.53 25.63 -19.59
N ARG A 414 32.99 24.38 -19.81
CA ARG A 414 34.07 24.08 -20.78
C ARG A 414 33.59 24.26 -22.22
N GLY A 415 32.34 23.95 -22.55
CA GLY A 415 31.76 24.20 -23.86
C GLY A 415 31.70 25.70 -24.20
N GLN A 416 31.18 26.50 -23.23
CA GLN A 416 31.11 27.96 -23.42
C GLN A 416 32.50 28.65 -23.54
N ARG A 417 33.54 28.14 -22.86
CA ARG A 417 34.92 28.64 -23.01
C ARG A 417 35.54 28.25 -24.34
N ARG A 418 35.14 27.18 -25.01
CA ARG A 418 35.61 26.81 -26.35
C ARG A 418 34.96 27.64 -27.46
N ASP A 419 33.66 27.96 -27.31
CA ASP A 419 32.97 28.84 -28.29
C ASP A 419 33.39 30.31 -28.16
N GLY A 420 33.70 30.79 -26.96
CA GLY A 420 34.24 32.15 -26.77
C GLY A 420 35.65 32.39 -27.30
N ARG A 421 36.40 31.35 -27.65
CA ARG A 421 37.74 31.46 -28.28
C ARG A 421 37.73 31.40 -29.83
N ARG A 422 36.58 31.10 -30.44
CA ARG A 422 36.43 31.11 -31.93
C ARG A 422 35.70 32.35 -32.46
N GLY A 423 35.30 33.29 -31.60
CA GLY A 423 34.55 34.50 -31.98
C GLY A 423 35.31 35.82 -31.87
N GLY A 424 36.64 35.79 -31.92
CA GLY A 424 37.46 36.98 -31.92
C GLY A 424 38.07 37.24 -33.31
N GLU A 425 37.26 37.74 -34.22
CA GLU A 425 37.60 38.53 -35.41
C GLU A 425 36.42 38.50 -36.38
N VAL A 426 35.56 39.53 -36.34
CA VAL A 426 35.03 40.26 -37.48
C VAL A 426 34.31 41.49 -36.92
N SER A 427 34.87 42.63 -37.30
CA SER A 427 34.41 43.98 -37.03
C SER A 427 33.04 44.30 -37.66
N GLY A 428 32.34 45.23 -37.06
CA GLY A 428 31.74 46.36 -37.76
C GLY A 428 30.33 46.17 -38.33
N HIS A 429 29.45 47.10 -37.87
CA HIS A 429 28.23 47.55 -38.51
C HIS A 429 27.01 46.62 -38.44
N VAL A 430 26.06 46.93 -37.66
CA VAL A 430 24.79 47.58 -38.03
C VAL A 430 23.97 47.89 -36.77
N ARG A 431 23.76 49.18 -36.53
CA ARG A 431 22.73 49.72 -35.66
C ARG A 431 21.34 49.55 -36.29
N SER A 432 20.40 49.47 -35.43
CA SER A 432 18.98 49.88 -35.59
C SER A 432 17.96 48.81 -36.01
N MET A 433 16.81 48.98 -35.32
CA MET A 433 15.49 48.42 -35.54
C MET A 433 15.28 47.03 -34.84
N TRP A 434 14.49 46.98 -33.76
CA TRP A 434 13.06 47.27 -33.66
C TRP A 434 12.64 47.46 -32.19
N ARG A 435 11.68 48.33 -32.00
CA ARG A 435 10.87 48.69 -30.82
C ARG A 435 10.12 47.51 -30.22
#